data_bbf4e3415a5c109bce4179ebfb0fae57
#
_entry.id   bbf4e3415a5c109bce4179ebfb0fae57
#
_cell.length_a   1.000
_cell.length_b   1.000
_cell.length_c   1.000
_cell.angle_alpha   90.00
_cell.angle_beta   90.00
_cell.angle_gamma   90.00
#
_symmetry.space_group_name_H-M   'P 1'
#
loop_
_entity.id
_entity.type
_entity.pdbx_description
1 polymer ?
#
loop_
_entity_poly.entity_id
_entity_poly.type
_entity_poly.pdbx_seq_one_letter_code
_entity_poly.pdbx_strand_id
1 'polypeptide(L)'
;MLLGKPFNAAVFSGHLHTNNNTCLADGLWEHNMGAICGYFWETNVSGDGTPNGYHVIETDGRKWQQRYKATGMPIDKQMKVFLPGTVADRPDALCCKVWNWDSRWTITWQEDGKEMGAMSQFHSFDPDYLRWLNGRLTTADYTPRRTDHFFSCNPSPNAHTITITAQDPYGNVYKETVVHCSDINTTPTRTFAPQ
;
A
#
# COMPACT_ATOMS: atom_id res chain seq x y z
N MET A 1 -12.56 35.90 -4.83
CA MET A 1 -11.43 35.37 -5.59
C MET A 1 -10.26 35.20 -4.60
N LEU A 2 -10.04 33.97 -4.08
CA LEU A 2 -9.00 33.64 -3.09
C LEU A 2 -7.73 33.09 -3.79
N LEU A 3 -7.47 33.56 -5.01
CA LEU A 3 -6.36 33.11 -5.83
C LEU A 3 -5.10 33.90 -5.48
N GLY A 4 -4.16 33.32 -4.75
CA GLY A 4 -2.84 33.93 -4.55
C GLY A 4 -2.07 33.53 -3.32
N LYS A 5 -2.59 32.67 -2.43
CA LYS A 5 -1.81 32.05 -1.35
C LYS A 5 -1.93 30.54 -1.45
N PRO A 6 -0.81 29.78 -1.31
CA PRO A 6 -0.92 28.32 -1.22
C PRO A 6 -1.85 28.00 -0.06
N PHE A 7 -2.93 27.28 -0.36
CA PHE A 7 -3.86 26.80 0.66
C PHE A 7 -3.10 25.73 1.46
N ASN A 8 -2.89 25.98 2.72
CA ASN A 8 -2.50 24.93 3.66
C ASN A 8 -3.79 24.24 4.17
N ALA A 9 -4.61 23.79 3.23
CA ALA A 9 -5.90 23.19 3.48
C ALA A 9 -5.96 21.78 2.88
N ALA A 10 -6.70 20.90 3.52
CA ALA A 10 -7.01 19.57 3.02
C ALA A 10 -8.50 19.30 3.13
N VAL A 11 -9.01 18.49 2.22
CA VAL A 11 -10.36 17.92 2.26
C VAL A 11 -10.24 16.47 2.72
N PHE A 12 -10.98 16.11 3.75
CA PHE A 12 -11.09 14.73 4.20
C PHE A 12 -12.46 14.20 3.82
N SER A 13 -12.50 13.12 3.07
CA SER A 13 -13.72 12.48 2.61
C SER A 13 -13.72 10.99 2.95
N GLY A 14 -14.83 10.32 2.75
CA GLY A 14 -15.01 8.90 3.02
C GLY A 14 -16.03 8.29 2.08
N HIS A 15 -16.82 7.30 2.57
CA HIS A 15 -17.92 6.64 1.87
C HIS A 15 -17.48 5.62 0.80
N LEU A 16 -16.40 5.85 0.07
CA LEU A 16 -15.97 4.95 -1.01
C LEU A 16 -15.28 3.67 -0.51
N HIS A 17 -14.95 3.60 0.78
CA HIS A 17 -14.22 2.48 1.39
C HIS A 17 -12.93 2.14 0.62
N THR A 18 -12.20 3.17 0.22
CA THR A 18 -10.89 3.07 -0.44
C THR A 18 -9.98 4.15 0.10
N ASN A 19 -8.68 3.91 0.12
CA ASN A 19 -7.69 4.95 0.36
C ASN A 19 -7.28 5.56 -0.98
N ASN A 20 -7.49 6.87 -1.12
CA ASN A 20 -7.05 7.59 -2.30
C ASN A 20 -6.76 9.05 -1.96
N ASN A 21 -5.65 9.58 -2.48
CA ASN A 21 -5.25 10.96 -2.28
C ASN A 21 -5.21 11.66 -3.65
N THR A 22 -6.00 12.72 -3.80
CA THR A 22 -6.15 13.44 -5.06
C THR A 22 -5.74 14.90 -4.91
N CYS A 23 -4.85 15.38 -5.75
CA CYS A 23 -4.54 16.81 -5.84
C CYS A 23 -5.66 17.54 -6.58
N LEU A 24 -6.44 18.34 -5.87
CA LEU A 24 -7.54 19.13 -6.42
C LEU A 24 -7.06 20.44 -7.03
N ALA A 25 -6.03 21.04 -6.44
CA ALA A 25 -5.37 22.26 -6.89
C ALA A 25 -4.00 22.36 -6.22
N ASP A 26 -3.18 23.31 -6.64
CA ASP A 26 -1.88 23.54 -6.01
C ASP A 26 -2.03 23.79 -4.50
N GLY A 27 -1.42 22.91 -3.71
CA GLY A 27 -1.49 22.91 -2.25
C GLY A 27 -2.81 22.46 -1.64
N LEU A 28 -3.80 22.03 -2.43
CA LEU A 28 -5.08 21.51 -1.94
C LEU A 28 -5.26 20.03 -2.31
N TRP A 29 -5.30 19.20 -1.30
CA TRP A 29 -5.46 17.75 -1.44
C TRP A 29 -6.78 17.27 -0.85
N GLU A 30 -7.42 16.35 -1.54
CA GLU A 30 -8.46 15.50 -0.98
C GLU A 30 -7.85 14.17 -0.54
N HIS A 31 -8.16 13.79 0.69
CA HIS A 31 -7.82 12.51 1.27
C HIS A 31 -9.11 11.72 1.47
N ASN A 32 -9.41 10.80 0.56
CA ASN A 32 -10.49 9.84 0.71
C ASN A 32 -10.00 8.69 1.59
N MET A 33 -10.62 8.52 2.73
CA MET A 33 -10.15 7.65 3.78
C MET A 33 -10.81 6.28 3.70
N GLY A 34 -9.98 5.22 3.83
CA GLY A 34 -10.45 3.85 4.00
C GLY A 34 -11.32 3.69 5.25
N ALA A 35 -12.13 2.66 5.26
CA ALA A 35 -13.10 2.41 6.31
C ALA A 35 -12.58 1.42 7.36
N ILE A 36 -12.88 1.69 8.65
CA ILE A 36 -12.56 0.77 9.74
C ILE A 36 -13.33 -0.55 9.64
N CYS A 37 -14.49 -0.52 8.98
CA CYS A 37 -15.31 -1.72 8.72
C CYS A 37 -14.87 -2.50 7.48
N GLY A 38 -13.78 -2.09 6.80
CA GLY A 38 -13.40 -2.67 5.52
C GLY A 38 -14.45 -2.45 4.44
N TYR A 39 -14.56 -3.39 3.52
CA TYR A 39 -15.54 -3.31 2.47
C TYR A 39 -16.83 -4.02 2.93
N PHE A 40 -17.84 -3.22 3.25
CA PHE A 40 -19.18 -3.64 3.70
C PHE A 40 -19.20 -4.62 4.90
N TRP A 41 -18.32 -4.43 5.90
CA TRP A 41 -18.27 -5.24 7.14
C TRP A 41 -17.90 -6.73 6.94
N GLU A 42 -17.65 -7.15 5.72
CA GLU A 42 -17.40 -8.57 5.40
C GLU A 42 -15.92 -8.88 5.19
N THR A 43 -15.08 -7.84 5.01
CA THR A 43 -13.65 -8.00 4.77
C THR A 43 -12.83 -7.32 5.86
N ASN A 44 -11.55 -7.72 5.95
CA ASN A 44 -10.54 -7.02 6.72
C ASN A 44 -9.70 -6.06 5.85
N VAL A 45 -10.15 -5.77 4.63
CA VAL A 45 -9.54 -4.82 3.70
C VAL A 45 -10.61 -3.96 3.03
N SER A 46 -10.24 -2.78 2.59
CA SER A 46 -11.06 -1.89 1.76
C SER A 46 -11.10 -2.36 0.30
N GLY A 47 -11.94 -1.77 -0.54
CA GLY A 47 -12.14 -2.18 -1.95
C GLY A 47 -10.89 -2.05 -2.83
N ASP A 48 -9.92 -1.26 -2.43
CA ASP A 48 -8.59 -1.15 -3.02
C ASP A 48 -7.56 -2.12 -2.37
N GLY A 49 -7.98 -2.92 -1.39
CA GLY A 49 -7.13 -3.85 -0.65
C GLY A 49 -6.30 -3.23 0.47
N THR A 50 -6.50 -1.94 0.80
CA THR A 50 -5.90 -1.35 1.99
C THR A 50 -6.51 -2.00 3.24
N PRO A 51 -5.71 -2.42 4.25
CA PRO A 51 -6.26 -2.98 5.49
C PRO A 51 -7.28 -2.05 6.14
N ASN A 52 -8.24 -2.61 6.89
CA ASN A 52 -9.17 -1.81 7.68
C ASN A 52 -8.42 -0.85 8.58
N GLY A 53 -8.87 0.38 8.67
CA GLY A 53 -8.17 1.36 9.48
C GLY A 53 -8.81 2.74 9.45
N TYR A 54 -8.04 3.71 9.90
CA TYR A 54 -8.44 5.10 10.00
C TYR A 54 -7.23 6.02 9.85
N HIS A 55 -7.48 7.30 9.60
CA HIS A 55 -6.42 8.29 9.56
C HIS A 55 -6.24 8.96 10.92
N VAL A 56 -4.99 9.09 11.34
CA VAL A 56 -4.58 9.91 12.47
C VAL A 56 -4.09 11.23 11.92
N ILE A 57 -4.80 12.31 12.26
CA ILE A 57 -4.48 13.68 11.84
C ILE A 57 -3.95 14.42 13.06
N GLU A 58 -2.74 14.92 12.97
CA GLU A 58 -2.08 15.70 14.01
C GLU A 58 -1.88 17.13 13.52
N THR A 59 -2.17 18.13 14.35
CA THR A 59 -2.01 19.55 14.00
C THR A 59 -1.49 20.35 15.18
N ASP A 60 -0.63 21.33 14.91
CA ASP A 60 -0.19 22.36 15.86
C ASP A 60 -0.92 23.70 15.62
N GLY A 61 -1.97 23.70 14.80
CA GLY A 61 -2.74 24.88 14.39
C GLY A 61 -2.16 25.64 13.18
N ARG A 62 -0.94 25.34 12.76
CA ARG A 62 -0.29 25.94 11.57
C ARG A 62 0.10 24.89 10.53
N LYS A 63 0.56 23.75 11.01
CA LYS A 63 0.93 22.60 10.20
C LYS A 63 0.07 21.42 10.60
N TRP A 64 -0.11 20.53 9.69
CA TRP A 64 -0.79 19.27 9.94
C TRP A 64 -0.07 18.15 9.21
N GLN A 65 -0.21 16.95 9.73
CA GLN A 65 0.21 15.72 9.09
C GLN A 65 -0.85 14.65 9.26
N GLN A 66 -0.83 13.66 8.41
CA GLN A 66 -1.69 12.50 8.55
C GLN A 66 -0.91 11.21 8.36
N ARG A 67 -1.35 10.18 9.04
CA ARG A 67 -0.85 8.82 8.85
C ARG A 67 -2.01 7.85 8.84
N TYR A 68 -1.94 6.85 7.98
CA TYR A 68 -2.89 5.76 8.02
C TYR A 68 -2.58 4.85 9.20
N LYS A 69 -3.60 4.45 9.94
CA LYS A 69 -3.50 3.49 11.05
C LYS A 69 -4.34 2.26 10.71
N ALA A 70 -3.68 1.21 10.22
CA ALA A 70 -4.32 -0.08 10.02
C ALA A 70 -4.68 -0.71 11.38
N THR A 71 -5.91 -1.21 11.50
CA THR A 71 -6.42 -1.84 12.73
C THR A 71 -5.58 -3.07 13.08
N GLY A 72 -5.17 -3.15 14.35
CA GLY A 72 -4.34 -4.24 14.84
C GLY A 72 -2.87 -4.19 14.45
N MET A 73 -2.43 -3.19 13.68
CA MET A 73 -1.02 -3.03 13.26
C MET A 73 -0.39 -1.81 13.91
N PRO A 74 0.95 -1.75 14.06
CA PRO A 74 1.66 -0.54 14.48
C PRO A 74 1.42 0.62 13.51
N ILE A 75 1.54 1.87 13.99
CA ILE A 75 1.30 3.05 13.14
C ILE A 75 2.39 3.27 12.08
N ASP A 76 3.57 2.75 12.28
CA ASP A 76 4.68 2.76 11.35
C ASP A 76 4.56 1.70 10.23
N LYS A 77 3.59 0.77 10.34
CA LYS A 77 3.25 -0.15 9.26
C LYS A 77 2.40 0.59 8.24
N GLN A 78 3.01 1.00 7.13
CA GLN A 78 2.37 1.81 6.09
C GLN A 78 2.34 1.13 4.71
N MET A 79 2.91 -0.07 4.61
CA MET A 79 2.97 -0.80 3.35
C MET A 79 2.92 -2.31 3.56
N LYS A 80 2.64 -3.03 2.48
CA LYS A 80 2.75 -4.48 2.39
C LYS A 80 3.62 -4.85 1.20
N VAL A 81 4.52 -5.81 1.42
CA VAL A 81 5.37 -6.38 0.36
C VAL A 81 4.72 -7.66 -0.16
N PHE A 82 4.80 -7.86 -1.47
CA PHE A 82 4.33 -9.03 -2.20
C PHE A 82 5.50 -9.66 -2.94
N LEU A 83 5.73 -10.93 -2.68
CA LEU A 83 6.79 -11.70 -3.35
C LEU A 83 6.46 -11.95 -4.83
N PRO A 84 7.44 -12.23 -5.68
CA PRO A 84 7.20 -12.68 -7.05
C PRO A 84 6.17 -13.81 -7.10
N GLY A 85 5.36 -13.84 -8.15
CA GLY A 85 4.22 -14.76 -8.29
C GLY A 85 2.92 -14.29 -7.64
N THR A 86 2.92 -13.19 -6.87
CA THR A 86 1.73 -12.76 -6.11
C THR A 86 0.87 -11.75 -6.85
N VAL A 87 1.48 -10.77 -7.53
CA VAL A 87 0.78 -9.68 -8.23
C VAL A 87 0.72 -10.01 -9.72
N ALA A 88 -0.49 -10.24 -10.23
CA ALA A 88 -0.68 -10.71 -11.61
C ALA A 88 -0.14 -9.74 -12.69
N ASP A 89 -0.23 -8.43 -12.46
CA ASP A 89 0.28 -7.42 -13.40
C ASP A 89 1.82 -7.32 -13.42
N ARG A 90 2.51 -7.92 -12.45
CA ARG A 90 3.98 -7.99 -12.32
C ARG A 90 4.43 -9.32 -11.71
N PRO A 91 4.22 -10.45 -12.42
CA PRO A 91 4.40 -11.77 -11.84
C PRO A 91 5.85 -12.07 -11.41
N ASP A 92 6.83 -11.50 -12.11
CA ASP A 92 8.25 -11.78 -11.85
C ASP A 92 8.91 -10.76 -10.91
N ALA A 93 8.18 -9.71 -10.50
CA ALA A 93 8.72 -8.62 -9.70
C ALA A 93 8.42 -8.78 -8.20
N LEU A 94 9.31 -8.24 -7.36
CA LEU A 94 9.00 -7.91 -6.00
C LEU A 94 8.16 -6.63 -6.00
N CYS A 95 6.98 -6.68 -5.38
CA CYS A 95 6.05 -5.56 -5.36
C CYS A 95 5.82 -5.07 -3.93
N CYS A 96 5.50 -3.79 -3.78
CA CYS A 96 4.91 -3.29 -2.55
C CYS A 96 3.70 -2.42 -2.85
N LYS A 97 2.79 -2.36 -1.90
CA LYS A 97 1.66 -1.44 -1.89
C LYS A 97 1.79 -0.52 -0.68
N VAL A 98 1.81 0.79 -0.95
CA VAL A 98 1.82 1.84 0.08
C VAL A 98 0.40 2.33 0.29
N TRP A 99 -0.14 2.16 1.50
CA TRP A 99 -1.59 2.30 1.73
C TRP A 99 -2.12 3.72 1.61
N ASN A 100 -1.33 4.71 2.02
CA ASN A 100 -1.73 6.12 2.00
C ASN A 100 -0.92 6.94 1.01
N TRP A 101 -0.49 6.30 -0.09
CA TRP A 101 0.36 6.93 -1.09
C TRP A 101 -0.32 8.12 -1.80
N ASP A 102 0.48 9.13 -2.11
CA ASP A 102 0.21 10.17 -3.11
C ASP A 102 1.51 10.52 -3.84
N SER A 103 1.43 11.34 -4.89
CA SER A 103 2.57 11.65 -5.75
C SER A 103 3.72 12.42 -5.08
N ARG A 104 3.59 12.82 -3.83
CA ARG A 104 4.63 13.46 -3.02
C ARG A 104 5.49 12.46 -2.25
N TRP A 105 5.06 11.19 -2.16
CA TRP A 105 5.84 10.13 -1.55
C TRP A 105 7.02 9.72 -2.42
N THR A 106 8.10 9.27 -1.79
CA THR A 106 9.21 8.62 -2.47
C THR A 106 9.32 7.17 -2.03
N ILE A 107 9.41 6.25 -3.01
CA ILE A 107 9.52 4.82 -2.74
C ILE A 107 10.82 4.34 -3.39
N THR A 108 11.77 3.95 -2.55
CA THR A 108 13.09 3.47 -2.97
C THR A 108 13.37 2.08 -2.44
N TRP A 109 14.40 1.44 -2.96
CA TRP A 109 14.79 0.12 -2.50
C TRP A 109 16.31 -0.08 -2.49
N GLN A 110 16.73 -1.00 -1.65
CA GLN A 110 18.10 -1.44 -1.49
C GLN A 110 18.19 -2.94 -1.69
N GLU A 111 19.31 -3.39 -2.23
CA GLU A 111 19.70 -4.80 -2.37
C GLU A 111 20.98 -4.99 -1.58
N ASP A 112 20.93 -5.86 -0.55
CA ASP A 112 22.06 -6.14 0.36
C ASP A 112 22.73 -4.86 0.91
N GLY A 113 21.92 -3.86 1.24
CA GLY A 113 22.35 -2.56 1.76
C GLY A 113 22.81 -1.56 0.69
N LYS A 114 22.85 -1.94 -0.59
CA LYS A 114 23.20 -1.05 -1.70
C LYS A 114 21.93 -0.38 -2.26
N GLU A 115 21.96 0.93 -2.39
CA GLU A 115 20.88 1.71 -3.00
C GLU A 115 20.71 1.36 -4.49
N MET A 116 19.50 1.06 -4.87
CA MET A 116 19.11 0.71 -6.24
C MET A 116 18.25 1.79 -6.91
N GLY A 117 17.80 2.80 -6.14
CA GLY A 117 17.00 3.92 -6.62
C GLY A 117 15.51 3.76 -6.39
N ALA A 118 14.71 4.45 -7.20
CA ALA A 118 13.25 4.43 -7.06
C ALA A 118 12.64 3.14 -7.59
N MET A 119 11.57 2.68 -6.93
CA MET A 119 10.72 1.61 -7.46
C MET A 119 9.82 2.13 -8.58
N SER A 120 9.42 1.26 -9.49
CA SER A 120 8.53 1.59 -10.62
C SER A 120 7.07 1.49 -10.18
N GLN A 121 6.33 2.61 -10.26
CA GLN A 121 4.90 2.64 -9.98
C GLN A 121 4.09 1.95 -11.09
N PHE A 122 2.99 1.30 -10.70
CA PHE A 122 2.04 0.70 -11.65
C PHE A 122 0.65 0.57 -11.04
N HIS A 123 -0.35 0.34 -11.88
CA HIS A 123 -1.73 0.09 -11.46
C HIS A 123 -1.99 -1.40 -11.34
N SER A 124 -2.59 -1.82 -10.24
CA SER A 124 -2.98 -3.22 -10.03
C SER A 124 -4.22 -3.37 -9.16
N PHE A 125 -4.83 -4.54 -9.24
CA PHE A 125 -5.74 -5.02 -8.20
C PHE A 125 -4.93 -5.56 -7.03
N ASP A 126 -5.49 -5.45 -5.83
CA ASP A 126 -4.87 -6.02 -4.64
C ASP A 126 -5.06 -7.54 -4.59
N PRO A 127 -3.97 -8.33 -4.45
CA PRO A 127 -4.07 -9.79 -4.42
C PRO A 127 -4.85 -10.34 -3.23
N ASP A 128 -4.82 -9.68 -2.07
CA ASP A 128 -5.55 -10.13 -0.89
C ASP A 128 -7.05 -9.92 -1.07
N TYR A 129 -7.44 -8.80 -1.67
CA TYR A 129 -8.84 -8.55 -2.00
C TYR A 129 -9.35 -9.52 -3.06
N LEU A 130 -8.58 -9.78 -4.12
CA LEU A 130 -8.93 -10.77 -5.13
C LEU A 130 -9.06 -12.18 -4.54
N ARG A 131 -8.19 -12.56 -3.61
CA ARG A 131 -8.25 -13.85 -2.91
C ARG A 131 -9.51 -13.95 -2.06
N TRP A 132 -9.90 -12.87 -1.38
CA TRP A 132 -11.14 -12.81 -0.62
C TRP A 132 -12.38 -12.95 -1.53
N LEU A 133 -12.36 -12.31 -2.72
CA LEU A 133 -13.45 -12.42 -3.70
C LEU A 133 -13.57 -13.81 -4.33
N ASN A 134 -12.50 -14.58 -4.35
CA ASN A 134 -12.48 -15.88 -5.03
C ASN A 134 -13.56 -16.82 -4.45
N GLY A 135 -14.49 -17.26 -5.32
CA GLY A 135 -15.62 -18.10 -4.96
C GLY A 135 -16.82 -17.36 -4.36
N ARG A 136 -16.79 -16.03 -4.25
CA ARG A 136 -17.95 -15.22 -3.85
C ARG A 136 -18.67 -14.66 -5.06
N LEU A 137 -19.99 -14.49 -4.91
CA LEU A 137 -20.76 -13.78 -5.94
C LEU A 137 -20.35 -12.31 -5.94
N THR A 138 -19.84 -11.86 -7.07
CA THR A 138 -19.54 -10.44 -7.25
C THR A 138 -20.83 -9.68 -7.50
N THR A 139 -21.21 -8.83 -6.58
CA THR A 139 -22.20 -7.76 -6.82
C THR A 139 -21.47 -6.50 -7.23
N ALA A 140 -22.19 -5.47 -7.68
CA ALA A 140 -21.59 -4.16 -7.96
C ALA A 140 -20.84 -3.61 -6.72
N ASP A 141 -21.27 -3.98 -5.52
CA ASP A 141 -20.70 -3.54 -4.26
C ASP A 141 -19.32 -4.16 -3.96
N TYR A 142 -19.04 -5.36 -4.50
CA TYR A 142 -17.77 -6.07 -4.29
C TYR A 142 -16.81 -6.02 -5.47
N THR A 143 -17.04 -5.12 -6.42
CA THR A 143 -16.16 -4.97 -7.58
C THR A 143 -14.77 -4.51 -7.14
N PRO A 144 -13.70 -5.27 -7.44
CA PRO A 144 -12.34 -4.87 -7.10
C PRO A 144 -11.96 -3.57 -7.83
N ARG A 145 -11.21 -2.73 -7.15
CA ARG A 145 -10.71 -1.47 -7.72
C ARG A 145 -9.21 -1.56 -7.96
N ARG A 146 -8.80 -1.14 -9.15
CA ARG A 146 -7.37 -0.93 -9.40
C ARG A 146 -6.92 0.32 -8.67
N THR A 147 -5.72 0.25 -8.11
CA THR A 147 -5.08 1.39 -7.45
C THR A 147 -3.68 1.59 -8.01
N ASP A 148 -3.20 2.82 -7.98
CA ASP A 148 -1.85 3.23 -8.37
C ASP A 148 -0.86 3.23 -7.18
N HIS A 149 -1.27 2.69 -6.05
CA HIS A 149 -0.46 2.57 -4.84
C HIS A 149 0.58 1.44 -4.90
N PHE A 150 0.74 0.77 -6.05
CA PHE A 150 1.67 -0.33 -6.24
C PHE A 150 2.99 0.12 -6.86
N PHE A 151 4.06 -0.47 -6.35
CA PHE A 151 5.45 -0.25 -6.80
C PHE A 151 6.14 -1.59 -6.99
N SER A 152 7.06 -1.67 -7.94
CA SER A 152 7.79 -2.90 -8.26
C SER A 152 9.28 -2.64 -8.46
N CYS A 153 10.08 -3.66 -8.15
CA CYS A 153 11.49 -3.75 -8.50
C CYS A 153 11.83 -5.20 -8.90
N ASN A 154 12.96 -5.36 -9.56
CA ASN A 154 13.46 -6.66 -9.98
C ASN A 154 14.82 -6.91 -9.32
N PRO A 155 14.85 -7.55 -8.13
CA PRO A 155 16.09 -7.87 -7.45
C PRO A 155 16.96 -8.81 -8.27
N SER A 156 18.29 -8.72 -8.05
CA SER A 156 19.22 -9.68 -8.61
C SER A 156 18.94 -11.09 -8.08
N PRO A 157 19.13 -12.14 -8.87
CA PRO A 157 18.92 -13.52 -8.42
C PRO A 157 19.75 -13.90 -7.18
N ASN A 158 20.90 -13.23 -6.98
CA ASN A 158 21.81 -13.49 -5.86
C ASN A 158 21.62 -12.55 -4.66
N ALA A 159 20.62 -11.66 -4.70
CA ALA A 159 20.33 -10.79 -3.57
C ALA A 159 19.84 -11.60 -2.37
N HIS A 160 20.34 -11.27 -1.17
CA HIS A 160 19.90 -11.93 0.07
C HIS A 160 18.82 -11.12 0.78
N THR A 161 18.96 -9.81 0.78
CA THR A 161 18.00 -8.91 1.47
C THR A 161 17.56 -7.78 0.57
N ILE A 162 16.27 -7.53 0.55
CA ILE A 162 15.68 -6.39 -0.13
C ILE A 162 15.01 -5.52 0.91
N THR A 163 15.46 -4.26 1.02
CA THR A 163 14.84 -3.27 1.90
C THR A 163 14.11 -2.23 1.06
N ILE A 164 12.82 -2.09 1.28
CA ILE A 164 11.98 -1.06 0.67
C ILE A 164 11.85 0.08 1.67
N THR A 165 12.06 1.31 1.21
CA THR A 165 11.90 2.52 2.00
C THR A 165 10.85 3.40 1.36
N ALA A 166 9.81 3.74 2.11
CA ALA A 166 8.78 4.70 1.73
C ALA A 166 8.91 5.94 2.63
N GLN A 167 8.95 7.12 2.03
CA GLN A 167 8.95 8.38 2.76
C GLN A 167 7.72 9.20 2.38
N ASP A 168 6.95 9.61 3.38
CA ASP A 168 5.76 10.43 3.20
C ASP A 168 6.10 11.91 3.00
N PRO A 169 5.13 12.75 2.56
CA PRO A 169 5.35 14.19 2.34
C PRO A 169 5.63 14.99 3.63
N TYR A 170 5.50 14.37 4.79
CA TYR A 170 5.77 14.98 6.10
C TYR A 170 7.16 14.63 6.64
N GLY A 171 7.91 13.78 5.93
CA GLY A 171 9.27 13.35 6.28
C GLY A 171 9.35 12.08 7.12
N ASN A 172 8.21 11.43 7.43
CA ASN A 172 8.25 10.13 8.10
C ASN A 172 8.76 9.04 7.15
N VAL A 173 9.60 8.15 7.66
CA VAL A 173 10.25 7.08 6.89
C VAL A 173 9.79 5.72 7.41
N TYR A 174 9.34 4.89 6.49
CA TYR A 174 8.85 3.54 6.76
C TYR A 174 9.70 2.52 6.00
N LYS A 175 10.06 1.42 6.63
CA LYS A 175 10.92 0.40 6.02
C LYS A 175 10.34 -0.98 6.18
N GLU A 176 10.43 -1.77 5.11
CA GLU A 176 10.16 -3.20 5.11
C GLU A 176 11.35 -3.93 4.52
N THR A 177 11.80 -4.97 5.20
CA THR A 177 12.90 -5.81 4.72
C THR A 177 12.39 -7.22 4.52
N VAL A 178 12.68 -7.79 3.36
CA VAL A 178 12.41 -9.18 3.04
C VAL A 178 13.72 -9.90 2.75
N VAL A 179 13.81 -11.15 3.19
CA VAL A 179 14.89 -12.04 2.78
C VAL A 179 14.49 -12.61 1.42
N HIS A 180 15.30 -12.34 0.42
CA HIS A 180 15.12 -12.87 -0.91
C HIS A 180 15.93 -14.15 -0.99
N CYS A 181 15.26 -15.31 -0.89
CA CYS A 181 15.89 -16.59 -1.14
C CYS A 181 15.71 -16.96 -2.61
N SER A 182 16.78 -17.02 -3.36
CA SER A 182 16.82 -17.61 -4.69
C SER A 182 16.49 -19.13 -4.68
N ASP A 183 16.43 -19.73 -3.50
CA ASP A 183 16.32 -21.17 -3.31
C ASP A 183 14.91 -21.68 -2.95
N ILE A 184 13.83 -20.88 -3.13
CA ILE A 184 12.47 -21.40 -2.93
C ILE A 184 12.01 -22.15 -4.20
N ASN A 185 12.84 -23.05 -4.69
CA ASN A 185 12.45 -24.13 -5.59
C ASN A 185 12.31 -25.47 -4.83
N THR A 186 12.06 -25.43 -3.53
CA THR A 186 11.70 -26.62 -2.76
C THR A 186 10.18 -26.62 -2.57
N THR A 187 9.51 -27.40 -3.41
CA THR A 187 8.15 -27.88 -3.21
C THR A 187 7.99 -28.32 -1.74
N PRO A 188 7.05 -27.77 -0.96
CA PRO A 188 6.82 -28.28 0.38
C PRO A 188 6.26 -29.70 0.26
N THR A 189 7.10 -30.68 0.55
CA THR A 189 6.67 -32.09 0.71
C THR A 189 5.76 -32.13 1.94
N ARG A 190 4.45 -32.16 1.72
CA ARG A 190 3.49 -32.50 2.76
C ARG A 190 3.69 -33.97 3.13
N THR A 191 4.42 -34.23 4.17
CA THR A 191 4.38 -35.52 4.85
C THR A 191 3.07 -35.58 5.66
N PHE A 192 2.11 -36.33 5.14
CA PHE A 192 0.98 -36.79 5.95
C PHE A 192 1.51 -37.93 6.84
N ALA A 193 1.48 -37.73 8.15
CA ALA A 193 1.64 -38.84 9.10
C ALA A 193 0.34 -39.65 9.08
N PRO A 194 0.40 -41.00 8.96
CA PRO A 194 -0.79 -41.84 9.12
C PRO A 194 -1.18 -41.88 10.60
N GLN A 195 -2.50 -41.92 10.83
CA GLN A 195 -3.10 -42.18 12.14
C GLN A 195 -2.80 -43.56 12.64
#